data_6d2b8df97c27ef539d040e3ec459c29d
#
_entry.id   6d2b8df97c27ef539d040e3ec459c29d
#
_cell.length_a   1.000
_cell.length_b   1.000
_cell.length_c   1.000
_cell.angle_alpha   90.00
_cell.angle_beta   90.00
_cell.angle_gamma   90.00
#
_symmetry.space_group_name_H-M   'P 1'
#
loop_
_entity.id
_entity.type
_entity.pdbx_description
1 polymer ?
#
loop_
_entity_poly.entity_id
_entity_poly.type
_entity_poly.pdbx_seq_one_letter_code
_entity_poly.pdbx_strand_id
1 'polypeptide(L)'
;QSWSPYQKGDINLLEQVQRRATKIIATLKHQPYEHRLQQLGITTLQDRRSRGDLIEQFKIAHNIDDVSFSVPQTRAAGHTAYHLRGHNCKLERQYVRGCEERYNFFTNRIVAPWNALTQYTIDAPTVNAFKDRIS
;
A
#
# COMPACT_ATOMS: atom_id res chain seq x y z
N GLN A 1 -1.03 4.08 -9.12
CA GLN A 1 -1.07 4.31 -7.64
C GLN A 1 -1.61 5.68 -7.25
N SER A 2 -1.61 6.67 -8.15
CA SER A 2 -2.17 8.00 -7.87
C SER A 2 -3.64 7.96 -7.47
N TRP A 3 -4.43 7.04 -8.05
CA TRP A 3 -5.83 6.86 -7.71
C TRP A 3 -6.06 5.63 -6.82
N SER A 4 -6.72 5.84 -5.69
CA SER A 4 -7.21 4.77 -4.81
C SER A 4 -8.45 5.27 -4.07
N PRO A 5 -9.57 4.55 -4.13
CA PRO A 5 -10.77 4.94 -3.42
C PRO A 5 -10.52 4.84 -1.91
N TYR A 6 -10.99 5.82 -1.16
CA TYR A 6 -10.94 5.85 0.30
C TYR A 6 -12.32 5.67 0.94
N GLN A 7 -13.39 5.96 0.19
CA GLN A 7 -14.75 5.74 0.66
C GLN A 7 -15.11 4.25 0.61
N LYS A 8 -15.70 3.76 1.69
CA LYS A 8 -16.08 2.33 1.81
C LYS A 8 -17.04 1.87 0.70
N GLY A 9 -17.94 2.76 0.25
CA GLY A 9 -18.85 2.49 -0.86
C GLY A 9 -18.11 2.14 -2.15
N ASP A 10 -17.16 2.97 -2.54
CA ASP A 10 -16.37 2.79 -3.76
C ASP A 10 -15.45 1.56 -3.69
N ILE A 11 -14.84 1.33 -2.52
CA ILE A 11 -14.04 0.13 -2.27
C ILE A 11 -14.90 -1.13 -2.48
N ASN A 12 -16.12 -1.14 -1.93
CA ASN A 12 -17.05 -2.26 -2.06
C ASN A 12 -17.54 -2.44 -3.51
N LEU A 13 -17.81 -1.35 -4.23
CA LEU A 13 -18.23 -1.43 -5.65
C LEU A 13 -17.15 -2.11 -6.51
N LEU A 14 -15.90 -1.73 -6.32
CA LEU A 14 -14.78 -2.36 -7.02
C LEU A 14 -14.64 -3.84 -6.65
N GLU A 15 -14.72 -4.15 -5.35
CA GLU A 15 -14.61 -5.52 -4.88
C GLU A 15 -15.77 -6.41 -5.39
N GLN A 16 -16.96 -5.85 -5.59
CA GLN A 16 -18.08 -6.56 -6.22
C GLN A 16 -17.77 -7.02 -7.65
N VAL A 17 -16.98 -6.26 -8.40
CA VAL A 17 -16.55 -6.67 -9.75
C VAL A 17 -15.71 -7.95 -9.65
N GLN A 18 -14.73 -8.00 -8.74
CA GLN A 18 -13.91 -9.19 -8.52
C GLN A 18 -14.77 -10.37 -7.99
N ARG A 19 -15.72 -10.11 -7.09
CA ARG A 19 -16.65 -11.12 -6.60
C ARG A 19 -17.51 -11.74 -7.73
N ARG A 20 -17.95 -10.91 -8.68
CA ARG A 20 -18.68 -11.40 -9.86
C ARG A 20 -17.76 -12.19 -10.80
N ALA A 21 -16.58 -11.66 -11.11
CA ALA A 21 -15.61 -12.32 -11.98
C ALA A 21 -15.24 -13.73 -11.47
N THR A 22 -14.98 -13.88 -10.17
CA THR A 22 -14.65 -15.18 -9.57
C THR A 22 -15.81 -16.18 -9.58
N LYS A 23 -17.07 -15.72 -9.72
CA LYS A 23 -18.25 -16.59 -9.87
C LYS A 23 -18.44 -17.15 -11.28
N ILE A 24 -17.77 -16.60 -12.28
CA ILE A 24 -17.86 -17.10 -13.66
C ILE A 24 -17.23 -18.50 -13.77
N ILE A 25 -16.27 -18.81 -12.90
CA ILE A 25 -15.65 -20.13 -12.84
C ILE A 25 -16.65 -21.12 -12.27
N ALA A 26 -17.12 -22.06 -13.08
CA ALA A 26 -18.22 -22.97 -12.75
C ALA A 26 -17.96 -23.77 -11.45
N THR A 27 -16.74 -24.25 -11.26
CA THR A 27 -16.32 -25.03 -10.08
C THR A 27 -16.34 -24.22 -8.78
N LEU A 28 -16.22 -22.88 -8.87
CA LEU A 28 -16.12 -22.00 -7.73
C LEU A 28 -17.42 -21.23 -7.44
N LYS A 29 -18.40 -21.28 -8.33
CA LYS A 29 -19.62 -20.48 -8.29
C LYS A 29 -20.36 -20.52 -6.94
N HIS A 30 -20.39 -21.69 -6.29
CA HIS A 30 -21.11 -21.94 -5.05
C HIS A 30 -20.23 -21.77 -3.79
N GLN A 31 -18.96 -21.51 -3.96
CA GLN A 31 -18.03 -21.33 -2.84
C GLN A 31 -18.11 -19.91 -2.24
N PRO A 32 -17.86 -19.73 -0.93
CA PRO A 32 -17.65 -18.41 -0.32
C PRO A 32 -16.57 -17.63 -1.03
N TYR A 33 -16.64 -16.30 -0.99
CA TYR A 33 -15.71 -15.42 -1.72
C TYR A 33 -14.26 -15.64 -1.29
N GLU A 34 -14.03 -15.74 -0.01
CA GLU A 34 -12.69 -15.95 0.58
C GLU A 34 -12.07 -17.28 0.09
N HIS A 35 -12.85 -18.34 0.02
CA HIS A 35 -12.41 -19.64 -0.51
C HIS A 35 -12.06 -19.55 -2.00
N ARG A 36 -12.86 -18.79 -2.78
CA ARG A 36 -12.54 -18.57 -4.20
C ARG A 36 -11.20 -17.85 -4.38
N LEU A 37 -10.93 -16.82 -3.56
CA LEU A 37 -9.66 -16.10 -3.60
C LEU A 37 -8.49 -17.03 -3.28
N GLN A 38 -8.60 -17.86 -2.24
CA GLN A 38 -7.57 -18.82 -1.87
C GLN A 38 -7.30 -19.84 -2.98
N GLN A 39 -8.34 -20.43 -3.57
CA GLN A 39 -8.18 -21.41 -4.64
C GLN A 39 -7.58 -20.80 -5.92
N LEU A 40 -7.82 -19.53 -6.17
CA LEU A 40 -7.26 -18.81 -7.30
C LEU A 40 -5.88 -18.21 -7.02
N GLY A 41 -5.39 -18.28 -5.78
CA GLY A 41 -4.13 -17.67 -5.38
C GLY A 41 -4.12 -16.15 -5.52
N ILE A 42 -5.28 -15.50 -5.35
CA ILE A 42 -5.44 -14.04 -5.46
C ILE A 42 -5.92 -13.44 -4.15
N THR A 43 -5.56 -12.19 -3.91
CA THR A 43 -6.00 -11.40 -2.76
C THR A 43 -7.10 -10.43 -3.14
N THR A 44 -7.66 -9.72 -2.17
CA THR A 44 -8.64 -8.66 -2.43
C THR A 44 -8.03 -7.52 -3.26
N LEU A 45 -8.87 -6.75 -3.95
CA LEU A 45 -8.38 -5.56 -4.68
C LEU A 45 -7.81 -4.50 -3.74
N GLN A 46 -8.31 -4.43 -2.51
CA GLN A 46 -7.79 -3.52 -1.50
C GLN A 46 -6.37 -3.92 -1.07
N ASP A 47 -6.14 -5.20 -0.76
CA ASP A 47 -4.81 -5.70 -0.39
C ASP A 47 -3.81 -5.49 -1.51
N ARG A 48 -4.20 -5.76 -2.76
CA ARG A 48 -3.34 -5.52 -3.92
C ARG A 48 -2.96 -4.06 -4.09
N ARG A 49 -3.89 -3.13 -3.84
CA ARG A 49 -3.59 -1.69 -3.87
C ARG A 49 -2.64 -1.29 -2.75
N SER A 50 -2.91 -1.74 -1.53
CA SER A 50 -2.03 -1.46 -0.38
C SER A 50 -0.62 -2.01 -0.58
N ARG A 51 -0.52 -3.24 -1.10
CA ARG A 51 0.77 -3.84 -1.46
C ARG A 51 1.46 -3.08 -2.60
N GLY A 52 0.71 -2.66 -3.61
CA GLY A 52 1.22 -1.83 -4.71
C GLY A 52 1.76 -0.48 -4.24
N ASP A 53 1.07 0.18 -3.32
CA ASP A 53 1.52 1.43 -2.71
C ASP A 53 2.86 1.25 -1.95
N LEU A 54 3.02 0.15 -1.20
CA LEU A 54 4.27 -0.15 -0.51
C LEU A 54 5.43 -0.40 -1.48
N ILE A 55 5.18 -1.12 -2.57
CA ILE A 55 6.19 -1.38 -3.61
C ILE A 55 6.62 -0.06 -4.27
N GLU A 56 5.66 0.80 -4.58
CA GLU A 56 5.96 2.10 -5.18
C GLU A 56 6.77 2.99 -4.22
N GLN A 57 6.38 3.02 -2.94
CA GLN A 57 7.13 3.76 -1.93
C GLN A 57 8.57 3.23 -1.77
N PHE A 58 8.76 1.92 -1.83
CA PHE A 58 10.09 1.32 -1.82
C PHE A 58 10.95 1.79 -3.00
N LYS A 59 10.39 1.81 -4.20
CA LYS A 59 11.10 2.27 -5.40
C LYS A 59 11.49 3.75 -5.31
N ILE A 60 10.57 4.60 -4.83
CA ILE A 60 10.84 6.02 -4.61
C ILE A 60 11.94 6.21 -3.55
N ALA A 61 11.85 5.49 -2.43
CA ALA A 61 12.82 5.60 -1.34
C ALA A 61 14.24 5.18 -1.74
N HIS A 62 14.37 4.27 -2.72
CA HIS A 62 15.64 3.76 -3.24
C HIS A 62 16.05 4.40 -4.57
N ASN A 63 15.39 5.48 -5.00
CA ASN A 63 15.64 6.21 -6.25
C ASN A 63 15.60 5.30 -7.50
N ILE A 64 14.76 4.28 -7.49
CA ILE A 64 14.53 3.41 -8.66
C ILE A 64 13.53 4.10 -9.60
N ASP A 65 12.47 4.69 -9.03
CA ASP A 65 11.49 5.50 -9.75
C ASP A 65 11.65 6.95 -9.33
N ASP A 66 11.90 7.83 -10.30
CA ASP A 66 12.00 9.28 -10.09
C ASP A 66 10.61 9.91 -10.20
N VAL A 67 9.98 10.12 -9.04
CA VAL A 67 8.66 10.73 -8.93
C VAL A 67 8.73 12.05 -8.20
N SER A 68 8.37 13.12 -8.90
CA SER A 68 8.26 14.45 -8.33
C SER A 68 6.83 14.73 -7.86
N PHE A 69 6.65 14.92 -6.56
CA PHE A 69 5.37 15.37 -5.99
C PHE A 69 5.36 16.89 -5.85
N SER A 70 4.24 17.54 -6.16
CA SER A 70 4.05 18.99 -5.97
C SER A 70 4.22 19.42 -4.51
N VAL A 71 3.93 18.54 -3.56
CA VAL A 71 4.31 18.67 -2.15
C VAL A 71 5.16 17.44 -1.80
N PRO A 72 6.49 17.63 -1.61
CA PRO A 72 7.39 16.53 -1.33
C PRO A 72 7.02 15.76 -0.06
N GLN A 73 7.33 14.45 -0.06
CA GLN A 73 7.25 13.66 1.17
C GLN A 73 8.33 14.11 2.15
N THR A 74 7.95 14.38 3.39
CA THR A 74 8.90 14.69 4.45
C THR A 74 9.33 13.41 5.14
N ARG A 75 10.64 13.17 5.21
CA ARG A 75 11.16 12.10 6.07
C ARG A 75 11.07 12.55 7.52
N ALA A 76 10.62 11.68 8.40
CA ALA A 76 10.62 11.95 9.82
C ALA A 76 12.06 12.26 10.26
N ALA A 77 12.27 13.42 10.88
CA ALA A 77 13.57 13.87 11.30
C ALA A 77 14.15 12.96 12.39
N GLY A 78 14.75 11.85 11.97
CA GLY A 78 15.44 10.88 12.82
C GLY A 78 16.91 11.27 13.11
N HIS A 79 17.27 12.54 13.01
CA HIS A 79 18.65 13.01 13.27
C HIS A 79 18.90 13.48 14.71
N THR A 80 17.98 13.21 15.63
CA THR A 80 18.32 13.32 17.04
C THR A 80 19.02 12.03 17.47
N ALA A 81 20.00 12.12 18.37
CA ALA A 81 20.85 11.04 18.87
C ALA A 81 20.11 9.84 19.52
N TYR A 82 18.79 9.80 19.41
CA TYR A 82 17.94 8.74 19.91
C TYR A 82 17.42 7.88 18.75
N HIS A 83 17.83 6.62 18.71
CA HIS A 83 17.24 5.63 17.82
C HIS A 83 15.76 5.43 18.16
N LEU A 84 14.88 6.05 17.40
CA LEU A 84 13.44 5.79 17.50
C LEU A 84 13.15 4.33 17.10
N ARG A 85 12.20 3.70 17.78
CA ARG A 85 11.76 2.34 17.44
C ARG A 85 11.28 2.28 15.99
N GLY A 86 11.75 1.29 15.24
CA GLY A 86 11.39 1.05 13.82
C GLY A 86 12.55 1.35 12.86
N HIS A 87 12.24 1.47 11.58
CA HIS A 87 13.25 1.68 10.54
C HIS A 87 13.66 3.16 10.38
N ASN A 88 14.80 3.39 9.73
CA ASN A 88 15.41 4.72 9.54
C ASN A 88 14.80 5.57 8.40
N CYS A 89 13.92 4.98 7.58
CA CYS A 89 13.28 5.66 6.44
C CYS A 89 11.82 6.05 6.72
N LYS A 90 11.49 6.44 7.97
CA LYS A 90 10.13 6.83 8.34
C LYS A 90 9.70 8.11 7.61
N LEU A 91 8.40 8.17 7.32
CA LEU A 91 7.76 9.30 6.70
C LEU A 91 6.90 10.06 7.71
N GLU A 92 6.78 11.38 7.53
CA GLU A 92 5.85 12.22 8.26
C GLU A 92 4.56 12.40 7.47
N ARG A 93 3.44 12.36 8.19
CA ARG A 93 2.14 12.68 7.59
C ARG A 93 2.03 14.19 7.39
N GLN A 94 1.69 14.61 6.18
CA GLN A 94 1.42 16.00 5.89
C GLN A 94 0.13 16.44 6.58
N TYR A 95 0.16 17.62 7.19
CA TYR A 95 -1.04 18.21 7.76
C TYR A 95 -1.96 18.66 6.62
N VAL A 96 -3.21 18.21 6.65
CA VAL A 96 -4.24 18.56 5.67
C VAL A 96 -5.49 19.04 6.42
N ARG A 97 -5.98 20.22 6.06
CA ARG A 97 -7.21 20.78 6.63
C ARG A 97 -8.29 20.86 5.55
N GLY A 98 -9.44 20.24 5.82
CA GLY A 98 -10.65 20.41 5.02
C GLY A 98 -10.65 19.81 3.60
N CYS A 99 -9.70 18.90 3.28
CA CYS A 99 -9.65 18.22 1.98
C CYS A 99 -9.37 16.72 2.18
N GLU A 100 -10.42 15.91 2.13
CA GLU A 100 -10.31 14.46 2.33
C GLU A 100 -9.53 13.79 1.21
N GLU A 101 -9.65 14.24 -0.03
CA GLU A 101 -8.92 13.71 -1.18
C GLU A 101 -7.42 13.87 -0.97
N ARG A 102 -6.97 15.03 -0.49
CA ARG A 102 -5.58 15.30 -0.17
C ARG A 102 -5.11 14.46 1.02
N TYR A 103 -5.95 14.31 2.04
CA TYR A 103 -5.63 13.48 3.21
C TYR A 103 -5.43 12.02 2.83
N ASN A 104 -6.22 11.49 1.89
CA ASN A 104 -6.16 10.12 1.39
C ASN A 104 -5.29 9.95 0.16
N PHE A 105 -4.59 10.99 -0.29
CA PHE A 105 -3.65 10.89 -1.40
C PHE A 105 -2.46 10.00 -1.03
N PHE A 106 -1.78 9.46 -2.04
CA PHE A 106 -0.68 8.50 -1.89
C PHE A 106 0.34 8.91 -0.82
N THR A 107 0.83 10.16 -0.86
CA THR A 107 1.86 10.67 0.06
C THR A 107 1.45 10.63 1.54
N ASN A 108 0.16 10.64 1.84
CA ASN A 108 -0.36 10.58 3.21
C ASN A 108 -0.83 9.17 3.61
N ARG A 109 -1.55 8.48 2.71
CA ARG A 109 -2.08 7.14 3.03
C ARG A 109 -0.99 6.10 3.22
N ILE A 110 0.16 6.26 2.53
CA ILE A 110 1.29 5.34 2.64
C ILE A 110 2.05 5.44 3.97
N VAL A 111 1.96 6.56 4.68
CA VAL A 111 2.79 6.83 5.87
C VAL A 111 2.62 5.76 6.96
N ALA A 112 1.38 5.43 7.31
CA ALA A 112 1.13 4.46 8.38
C ALA A 112 1.60 3.05 8.01
N PRO A 113 1.20 2.44 6.87
CA PRO A 113 1.67 1.11 6.50
C PRO A 113 3.18 1.05 6.25
N TRP A 114 3.79 2.10 5.69
CA TRP A 114 5.23 2.19 5.50
C TRP A 114 5.99 2.21 6.83
N ASN A 115 5.58 3.07 7.76
CA ASN A 115 6.23 3.21 9.06
C ASN A 115 6.07 1.98 9.98
N ALA A 116 5.12 1.10 9.70
CA ALA A 116 4.92 -0.16 10.40
C ALA A 116 5.89 -1.27 9.95
N LEU A 117 6.59 -1.10 8.82
CA LEU A 117 7.55 -2.09 8.33
C LEU A 117 8.77 -2.18 9.24
N THR A 118 9.44 -3.33 9.19
CA THR A 118 10.71 -3.54 9.90
C THR A 118 11.90 -3.01 9.09
N GLN A 119 13.02 -2.70 9.76
CA GLN A 119 14.27 -2.34 9.08
C GLN A 119 14.68 -3.42 8.07
N TYR A 120 14.57 -4.69 8.44
CA TYR A 120 14.86 -5.82 7.55
C TYR A 120 14.07 -5.77 6.23
N THR A 121 12.81 -5.35 6.28
CA THR A 121 11.97 -5.22 5.08
C THR A 121 12.43 -4.06 4.20
N ILE A 122 12.76 -2.91 4.81
CA ILE A 122 13.23 -1.71 4.11
C ILE A 122 14.60 -1.93 3.45
N ASP A 123 15.48 -2.68 4.08
CA ASP A 123 16.84 -2.99 3.58
C ASP A 123 16.84 -4.12 2.52
N ALA A 124 15.72 -4.40 1.90
CA ALA A 124 15.68 -5.38 0.82
C ALA A 124 16.60 -4.94 -0.35
N PRO A 125 17.46 -5.83 -0.87
CA PRO A 125 18.42 -5.46 -1.92
C PRO A 125 17.76 -5.25 -3.28
N THR A 126 16.57 -5.78 -3.50
CA THR A 126 15.82 -5.69 -4.77
C THR A 126 14.33 -5.52 -4.52
N VAL A 127 13.62 -5.00 -5.52
CA VAL A 127 12.15 -4.90 -5.49
C VAL A 127 11.48 -6.27 -5.30
N ASN A 128 12.05 -7.34 -5.87
CA ASN A 128 11.49 -8.68 -5.71
C ASN A 128 11.69 -9.20 -4.28
N ALA A 129 12.87 -9.02 -3.70
CA ALA A 129 13.11 -9.35 -2.28
C ALA A 129 12.19 -8.56 -1.34
N PHE A 130 11.92 -7.28 -1.65
CA PHE A 130 10.95 -6.48 -0.90
C PHE A 130 9.53 -7.05 -1.03
N LYS A 131 9.08 -7.41 -2.25
CA LYS A 131 7.77 -8.03 -2.48
C LYS A 131 7.57 -9.31 -1.67
N ASP A 132 8.62 -10.14 -1.55
CA ASP A 132 8.58 -11.38 -0.79
C ASP A 132 8.47 -11.12 0.72
N ARG A 133 9.12 -10.05 1.21
CA ARG A 133 9.10 -9.68 2.64
C ARG A 133 7.80 -9.02 3.10
N ILE A 134 6.98 -8.50 2.19
CA ILE A 134 5.67 -7.89 2.49
C ILE A 134 4.47 -8.77 2.08
N SER A 135 4.73 -10.01 1.67
CA SER A 135 3.68 -10.98 1.27
C SER A 135 3.02 -11.61 2.47
#